data_474c1f9ba4091a206a9d181c3c17e2a1
#
_entry.id   474c1f9ba4091a206a9d181c3c17e2a1
#
_cell.length_a   1.000
_cell.length_b   1.000
_cell.length_c   1.000
_cell.angle_alpha   90.00
_cell.angle_beta   90.00
_cell.angle_gamma   90.00
#
_symmetry.space_group_name_H-M   'P 1'
#
loop_
_entity.id
_entity.type
_entity.pdbx_description
1 polymer ?
#
loop_
_entity_poly.entity_id
_entity_poly.type
_entity_poly.pdbx_seq_one_letter_code
_entity_poly.pdbx_strand_id
1 'polypeptide(L)'
;MDLIATLSCQDQPGIVHAMTTAILDCSGNIIENQQFTDPITNYFVMRTRFETNESIDSVKKSMQTLTSKFSPKISVRESMKPKNVLVLVSKESHCLRDLLYLKEINELPIQIPLVISNHPDLAKLVESHGIKFKLTSNTDESEISKAIKDLDIDLMVLARYMQVLSPKLCEQMTGRIINIHHSFLPGFKGAKPYHQAYERGVKVIGATAHFVTKDLDEGPIIGQDVTHVTHATSPDDLIAIGRDIERRVLSKAVKLFAEDRIFQVANRTIIF
;
A
#
# COMPACT_ATOMS: atom_id res chain seq x y z
N MET A 1 1.16 17.68 -19.34
CA MET A 1 1.19 16.39 -18.62
C MET A 1 0.82 16.63 -17.17
N ASP A 2 0.05 15.76 -16.55
CA ASP A 2 -0.28 15.82 -15.11
C ASP A 2 0.66 14.86 -14.35
N LEU A 3 1.48 15.42 -13.48
CA LEU A 3 2.58 14.74 -12.81
C LEU A 3 2.43 14.79 -11.28
N ILE A 4 2.94 13.75 -10.63
CA ILE A 4 3.13 13.71 -9.17
C ILE A 4 4.63 13.66 -8.90
N ALA A 5 5.12 14.59 -8.11
CA ALA A 5 6.46 14.55 -7.54
C ALA A 5 6.37 14.31 -6.03
N THR A 6 7.16 13.37 -5.53
CA THR A 6 7.34 13.16 -4.09
C THR A 6 8.77 13.46 -3.70
N LEU A 7 8.94 14.06 -2.53
CA LEU A 7 10.25 14.38 -1.96
C LEU A 7 10.28 14.00 -0.49
N SER A 8 11.40 13.42 -0.06
CA SER A 8 11.62 13.16 1.37
C SER A 8 13.11 13.29 1.73
N CYS A 9 13.41 14.00 2.83
CA CYS A 9 14.76 14.22 3.34
C CYS A 9 14.76 14.69 4.80
N GLN A 10 15.93 14.92 5.40
CA GLN A 10 16.02 15.67 6.64
C GLN A 10 15.52 17.10 6.42
N ASP A 11 14.73 17.61 7.38
CA ASP A 11 14.16 18.96 7.26
C ASP A 11 15.23 20.04 7.43
N GLN A 12 15.15 21.04 6.58
CA GLN A 12 15.97 22.24 6.64
C GLN A 12 15.33 23.39 5.82
N PRO A 13 15.67 24.66 6.13
CA PRO A 13 15.12 25.80 5.41
C PRO A 13 15.38 25.74 3.91
N GLY A 14 14.38 26.10 3.12
CA GLY A 14 14.50 26.28 1.67
C GLY A 14 14.10 25.08 0.81
N ILE A 15 13.73 23.92 1.37
CA ILE A 15 13.32 22.74 0.60
C ILE A 15 12.09 23.07 -0.26
N VAL A 16 11.05 23.65 0.32
CA VAL A 16 9.80 24.01 -0.39
C VAL A 16 10.08 25.01 -1.50
N HIS A 17 10.86 26.06 -1.21
CA HIS A 17 11.26 27.04 -2.21
C HIS A 17 12.00 26.39 -3.38
N ALA A 18 12.99 25.53 -3.11
CA ALA A 18 13.73 24.86 -4.16
C ALA A 18 12.87 23.92 -4.99
N MET A 19 11.95 23.17 -4.36
CA MET A 19 11.00 22.28 -5.04
C MET A 19 10.05 23.08 -5.95
N THR A 20 9.47 24.16 -5.45
CA THR A 20 8.56 24.99 -6.24
C THR A 20 9.27 25.73 -7.36
N THR A 21 10.53 26.17 -7.16
CA THR A 21 11.37 26.72 -8.21
C THR A 21 11.64 25.69 -9.31
N ALA A 22 12.03 24.47 -8.97
CA ALA A 22 12.27 23.42 -9.96
C ALA A 22 11.01 23.08 -10.78
N ILE A 23 9.82 23.16 -10.18
CA ILE A 23 8.56 23.01 -10.89
C ILE A 23 8.31 24.20 -11.82
N LEU A 24 8.54 25.43 -11.36
CA LEU A 24 8.38 26.65 -12.15
C LEU A 24 9.34 26.68 -13.34
N ASP A 25 10.59 26.26 -13.16
CA ASP A 25 11.61 26.16 -14.22
C ASP A 25 11.19 25.20 -15.36
N CYS A 26 10.29 24.25 -15.07
CA CYS A 26 9.63 23.40 -16.05
C CYS A 26 8.28 23.93 -16.52
N SER A 27 8.00 25.21 -16.36
CA SER A 27 6.70 25.81 -16.68
C SER A 27 5.53 25.07 -16.01
N GLY A 28 5.76 24.53 -14.82
CA GLY A 28 4.79 23.75 -14.07
C GLY A 28 3.84 24.61 -13.26
N ASN A 29 2.55 24.25 -13.30
CA ASN A 29 1.50 24.84 -12.46
C ASN A 29 1.06 23.83 -11.38
N ILE A 30 1.26 24.20 -10.11
CA ILE A 30 0.92 23.34 -8.97
C ILE A 30 -0.59 23.29 -8.79
N ILE A 31 -1.17 22.09 -8.76
CA ILE A 31 -2.59 21.82 -8.53
C ILE A 31 -2.84 21.45 -7.06
N GLU A 32 -1.98 20.60 -6.51
CA GLU A 32 -2.08 20.11 -5.14
C GLU A 32 -0.69 20.03 -4.51
N ASN A 33 -0.56 20.52 -3.29
CA ASN A 33 0.68 20.43 -2.55
C ASN A 33 0.41 20.09 -1.10
N GLN A 34 1.04 19.03 -0.63
CA GLN A 34 0.95 18.52 0.74
C GLN A 34 2.35 18.27 1.28
N GLN A 35 2.59 18.69 2.51
CA GLN A 35 3.89 18.54 3.15
C GLN A 35 3.73 18.35 4.65
N PHE A 36 4.70 17.68 5.26
CA PHE A 36 4.75 17.49 6.70
C PHE A 36 6.20 17.26 7.15
N THR A 37 6.57 17.84 8.28
CA THR A 37 7.81 17.53 8.99
C THR A 37 7.47 16.71 10.22
N ASP A 38 8.00 15.49 10.29
CA ASP A 38 7.84 14.66 11.48
C ASP A 38 8.62 15.25 12.67
N PRO A 39 7.95 15.66 13.75
CA PRO A 39 8.60 16.38 14.85
C PRO A 39 9.56 15.52 15.67
N ILE A 40 9.47 14.18 15.55
CA ILE A 40 10.33 13.26 16.32
C ILE A 40 11.66 13.03 15.57
N THR A 41 11.59 12.81 14.26
CA THR A 41 12.77 12.48 13.45
C THR A 41 13.34 13.68 12.71
N ASN A 42 12.62 14.81 12.72
CA ASN A 42 12.89 15.97 11.87
C ASN A 42 12.99 15.61 10.38
N TYR A 43 12.18 14.64 9.93
CA TYR A 43 12.16 14.19 8.55
C TYR A 43 11.02 14.85 7.80
N PHE A 44 11.35 15.53 6.71
CA PHE A 44 10.41 16.23 5.85
C PHE A 44 9.93 15.34 4.71
N VAL A 45 8.65 15.39 4.44
CA VAL A 45 8.01 14.72 3.29
C VAL A 45 7.09 15.70 2.57
N MET A 46 7.05 15.58 1.24
CA MET A 46 6.26 16.46 0.39
C MET A 46 5.72 15.67 -0.80
N ARG A 47 4.46 15.90 -1.15
CA ARG A 47 3.81 15.43 -2.36
C ARG A 47 3.24 16.62 -3.09
N THR A 48 3.60 16.78 -4.37
CA THR A 48 3.12 17.88 -5.23
C THR A 48 2.58 17.28 -6.52
N ARG A 49 1.33 17.61 -6.84
CA ARG A 49 0.72 17.36 -8.16
C ARG A 49 0.72 18.64 -8.94
N PHE A 50 1.17 18.58 -10.17
CA PHE A 50 1.30 19.76 -11.03
C PHE A 50 1.15 19.39 -12.50
N GLU A 51 0.74 20.35 -13.31
CA GLU A 51 0.66 20.24 -14.76
C GLU A 51 1.83 20.96 -15.41
N THR A 52 2.35 20.40 -16.49
CA THR A 52 3.38 21.02 -17.33
C THR A 52 3.25 20.57 -18.78
N ASN A 53 3.77 21.39 -19.71
CA ASN A 53 3.93 21.02 -21.13
C ASN A 53 5.29 20.35 -21.41
N GLU A 54 6.20 20.35 -20.44
CA GLU A 54 7.52 19.73 -20.56
C GLU A 54 7.43 18.20 -20.47
N SER A 55 8.46 17.52 -21.01
CA SER A 55 8.58 16.07 -20.88
C SER A 55 8.94 15.65 -19.45
N ILE A 56 8.58 14.43 -19.06
CA ILE A 56 8.92 13.90 -17.74
C ILE A 56 10.44 13.84 -17.50
N ASP A 57 11.23 13.66 -18.56
CA ASP A 57 12.70 13.63 -18.45
C ASP A 57 13.26 15.05 -18.22
N SER A 58 12.68 16.08 -18.84
CA SER A 58 13.01 17.49 -18.55
C SER A 58 12.73 17.81 -17.07
N VAL A 59 11.56 17.41 -16.57
CA VAL A 59 11.17 17.59 -15.17
C VAL A 59 12.13 16.84 -14.22
N LYS A 60 12.44 15.60 -14.50
CA LYS A 60 13.41 14.83 -13.67
C LYS A 60 14.76 15.50 -13.63
N LYS A 61 15.23 16.06 -14.75
CA LYS A 61 16.52 16.80 -14.82
C LYS A 61 16.47 18.06 -13.98
N SER A 62 15.39 18.85 -14.03
CA SER A 62 15.24 20.03 -13.16
C SER A 62 15.25 19.63 -11.68
N MET A 63 14.55 18.56 -11.30
CA MET A 63 14.55 18.04 -9.93
C MET A 63 15.92 17.56 -9.43
N GLN A 64 16.85 17.22 -10.33
CA GLN A 64 18.22 16.84 -9.94
C GLN A 64 18.98 17.98 -9.23
N THR A 65 18.62 19.22 -9.48
CA THR A 65 19.23 20.39 -8.79
C THR A 65 19.01 20.35 -7.28
N LEU A 66 17.94 19.70 -6.82
CA LEU A 66 17.63 19.52 -5.40
C LEU A 66 18.57 18.51 -4.73
N THR A 67 19.09 17.55 -5.50
CA THR A 67 19.92 16.45 -4.98
C THR A 67 21.24 16.96 -4.40
N SER A 68 21.86 17.95 -5.04
CA SER A 68 23.13 18.52 -4.57
C SER A 68 23.00 19.31 -3.26
N LYS A 69 21.82 19.86 -2.98
CA LYS A 69 21.60 20.74 -1.82
C LYS A 69 21.01 20.02 -0.61
N PHE A 70 20.07 19.09 -0.83
CA PHE A 70 19.27 18.49 0.25
C PHE A 70 19.43 16.98 0.35
N SER A 71 20.08 16.33 -0.63
CA SER A 71 20.20 14.87 -0.75
C SER A 71 18.87 14.13 -0.56
N PRO A 72 17.76 14.59 -1.18
CA PRO A 72 16.43 14.02 -1.00
C PRO A 72 16.27 12.73 -1.78
N LYS A 73 15.34 11.89 -1.32
CA LYS A 73 14.71 10.89 -2.18
C LYS A 73 13.62 11.59 -2.97
N ILE A 74 13.73 11.61 -4.30
CA ILE A 74 12.75 12.22 -5.21
C ILE A 74 12.22 11.17 -6.16
N SER A 75 10.91 11.18 -6.38
CA SER A 75 10.25 10.43 -7.45
C SER A 75 9.35 11.37 -8.25
N VAL A 76 9.33 11.19 -9.58
CA VAL A 76 8.42 11.91 -10.49
C VAL A 76 7.77 10.90 -11.42
N ARG A 77 6.44 10.93 -11.52
CA ARG A 77 5.67 10.08 -12.43
C ARG A 77 4.42 10.78 -12.97
N GLU A 78 3.85 10.21 -14.00
CA GLU A 78 2.54 10.63 -14.48
C GLU A 78 1.45 10.25 -13.45
N SER A 79 0.55 11.19 -13.14
CA SER A 79 -0.47 11.01 -12.11
C SER A 79 -1.43 9.86 -12.42
N MET A 80 -1.79 9.70 -13.70
CA MET A 80 -2.76 8.71 -14.18
C MET A 80 -2.15 7.34 -14.53
N LYS A 81 -0.82 7.20 -14.47
CA LYS A 81 -0.18 5.90 -14.74
C LYS A 81 -0.49 4.93 -13.61
N PRO A 82 -1.22 3.82 -13.87
CA PRO A 82 -1.56 2.86 -12.84
C PRO A 82 -0.32 2.12 -12.34
N LYS A 83 -0.34 1.73 -11.06
CA LYS A 83 0.70 0.87 -10.46
C LYS A 83 0.44 -0.59 -10.78
N ASN A 84 1.51 -1.35 -11.07
CA ASN A 84 1.44 -2.81 -11.23
C ASN A 84 1.41 -3.48 -9.86
N VAL A 85 0.32 -4.17 -9.55
CA VAL A 85 0.08 -4.81 -8.26
C VAL A 85 0.04 -6.32 -8.41
N LEU A 86 0.94 -7.02 -7.72
CA LEU A 86 0.88 -8.46 -7.53
C LEU A 86 0.02 -8.76 -6.31
N VAL A 87 -1.05 -9.54 -6.47
CA VAL A 87 -1.92 -9.91 -5.36
C VAL A 87 -1.67 -11.35 -4.95
N LEU A 88 -1.37 -11.56 -3.67
CA LEU A 88 -1.25 -12.89 -3.07
C LEU A 88 -2.50 -13.19 -2.24
N VAL A 89 -3.07 -14.39 -2.43
CA VAL A 89 -4.31 -14.82 -1.76
C VAL A 89 -4.19 -16.25 -1.25
N SER A 90 -5.08 -16.63 -0.32
CA SER A 90 -5.32 -18.03 0.04
C SER A 90 -6.77 -18.41 -0.30
N LYS A 91 -7.62 -18.71 0.68
CA LYS A 91 -9.00 -19.15 0.45
C LYS A 91 -10.04 -18.04 0.47
N GLU A 92 -9.82 -17.03 1.32
CA GLU A 92 -10.79 -15.94 1.54
C GLU A 92 -10.80 -14.97 0.37
N SER A 93 -12.00 -14.68 -0.17
CA SER A 93 -12.13 -13.92 -1.41
C SER A 93 -12.49 -12.44 -1.22
N HIS A 94 -13.00 -12.04 -0.04
CA HIS A 94 -13.62 -10.73 0.16
C HIS A 94 -12.69 -9.54 -0.18
N CYS A 95 -11.44 -9.59 0.25
CA CYS A 95 -10.45 -8.54 -0.06
C CYS A 95 -10.11 -8.50 -1.56
N LEU A 96 -9.88 -9.67 -2.18
CA LEU A 96 -9.60 -9.75 -3.61
C LEU A 96 -10.77 -9.22 -4.45
N ARG A 97 -12.01 -9.60 -4.12
CA ARG A 97 -13.22 -9.14 -4.82
C ARG A 97 -13.35 -7.62 -4.79
N ASP A 98 -13.07 -7.00 -3.65
CA ASP A 98 -13.13 -5.54 -3.51
C ASP A 98 -12.07 -4.85 -4.39
N LEU A 99 -10.83 -5.35 -4.39
CA LEU A 99 -9.75 -4.83 -5.26
C LEU A 99 -10.10 -4.97 -6.75
N LEU A 100 -10.65 -6.12 -7.16
CA LEU A 100 -11.07 -6.36 -8.55
C LEU A 100 -12.20 -5.42 -8.95
N TYR A 101 -13.23 -5.27 -8.12
CA TYR A 101 -14.37 -4.39 -8.35
C TYR A 101 -13.95 -2.92 -8.47
N LEU A 102 -13.18 -2.41 -7.50
CA LEU A 102 -12.74 -1.02 -7.51
C LEU A 102 -11.80 -0.70 -8.70
N LYS A 103 -10.99 -1.68 -9.13
CA LYS A 103 -10.21 -1.57 -10.36
C LYS A 103 -11.10 -1.50 -11.59
N GLU A 104 -12.15 -2.33 -11.67
CA GLU A 104 -13.08 -2.39 -12.79
C GLU A 104 -13.83 -1.06 -12.99
N ILE A 105 -14.29 -0.44 -11.91
CA ILE A 105 -14.99 0.85 -11.94
C ILE A 105 -14.05 2.08 -11.97
N ASN A 106 -12.73 1.85 -12.13
CA ASN A 106 -11.69 2.88 -12.18
C ASN A 106 -11.56 3.76 -10.90
N GLU A 107 -11.97 3.27 -9.74
CA GLU A 107 -11.77 3.94 -8.46
C GLU A 107 -10.41 3.61 -7.81
N LEU A 108 -9.73 2.58 -8.31
CA LEU A 108 -8.43 2.14 -7.85
C LEU A 108 -7.42 2.16 -9.02
N PRO A 109 -6.47 3.10 -9.05
CA PRO A 109 -5.57 3.30 -10.19
C PRO A 109 -4.43 2.25 -10.19
N ILE A 110 -4.78 0.98 -10.37
CA ILE A 110 -3.85 -0.15 -10.41
C ILE A 110 -4.11 -1.05 -11.61
N GLN A 111 -3.07 -1.79 -12.01
CA GLN A 111 -3.16 -2.99 -12.84
C GLN A 111 -2.83 -4.21 -11.98
N ILE A 112 -3.55 -5.30 -12.20
CA ILE A 112 -3.28 -6.59 -11.55
C ILE A 112 -2.88 -7.58 -12.65
N PRO A 113 -1.60 -7.67 -13.00
CA PRO A 113 -1.15 -8.56 -14.06
C PRO A 113 -1.20 -10.05 -13.68
N LEU A 114 -1.12 -10.33 -12.38
CA LEU A 114 -1.06 -11.69 -11.86
C LEU A 114 -1.63 -11.76 -10.43
N VAL A 115 -2.35 -12.83 -10.16
CA VAL A 115 -2.70 -13.26 -8.79
C VAL A 115 -2.02 -14.60 -8.52
N ILE A 116 -1.32 -14.70 -7.40
CA ILE A 116 -0.69 -15.95 -6.94
C ILE A 116 -1.42 -16.45 -5.69
N SER A 117 -1.63 -17.76 -5.61
CA SER A 117 -2.27 -18.39 -4.46
C SER A 117 -1.61 -19.69 -4.10
N ASN A 118 -1.69 -20.05 -2.83
CA ASN A 118 -1.36 -21.39 -2.32
C ASN A 118 -2.57 -22.35 -2.30
N HIS A 119 -3.73 -21.90 -2.78
CA HIS A 119 -4.97 -22.68 -2.90
C HIS A 119 -5.67 -22.42 -4.25
N PRO A 120 -6.35 -23.41 -4.85
CA PRO A 120 -6.99 -23.23 -6.15
C PRO A 120 -8.35 -22.52 -6.09
N ASP A 121 -8.89 -22.28 -4.89
CA ASP A 121 -10.27 -21.87 -4.64
C ASP A 121 -10.70 -20.62 -5.43
N LEU A 122 -9.78 -19.67 -5.62
CA LEU A 122 -10.05 -18.38 -6.25
C LEU A 122 -9.68 -18.32 -7.75
N ALA A 123 -9.19 -19.42 -8.35
CA ALA A 123 -8.77 -19.44 -9.75
C ALA A 123 -9.86 -18.95 -10.71
N LYS A 124 -11.07 -19.53 -10.63
CA LYS A 124 -12.21 -19.17 -11.48
C LYS A 124 -12.61 -17.70 -11.33
N LEU A 125 -12.56 -17.15 -10.11
CA LEU A 125 -12.84 -15.74 -9.86
C LEU A 125 -11.83 -14.85 -10.58
N VAL A 126 -10.54 -15.13 -10.46
CA VAL A 126 -9.47 -14.34 -11.07
C VAL A 126 -9.52 -14.39 -12.59
N GLU A 127 -9.69 -15.60 -13.14
CA GLU A 127 -9.75 -15.84 -14.59
C GLU A 127 -10.99 -15.19 -15.21
N SER A 128 -12.13 -15.13 -14.52
CA SER A 128 -13.33 -14.43 -15.01
C SER A 128 -13.15 -12.91 -15.18
N HIS A 129 -12.15 -12.31 -14.53
CA HIS A 129 -11.74 -10.91 -14.74
C HIS A 129 -10.61 -10.75 -15.77
N GLY A 130 -10.27 -11.82 -16.53
CA GLY A 130 -9.20 -11.80 -17.52
C GLY A 130 -7.79 -11.70 -16.94
N ILE A 131 -7.62 -11.99 -15.65
CA ILE A 131 -6.35 -11.90 -14.93
C ILE A 131 -5.71 -13.29 -14.86
N LYS A 132 -4.39 -13.36 -14.99
CA LYS A 132 -3.64 -14.61 -14.85
C LYS A 132 -3.67 -15.07 -13.39
N PHE A 133 -3.95 -16.36 -13.19
CA PHE A 133 -3.87 -17.01 -11.88
C PHE A 133 -2.71 -18.02 -11.87
N LYS A 134 -1.97 -18.06 -10.78
CA LYS A 134 -0.90 -19.03 -10.58
C LYS A 134 -1.00 -19.69 -9.21
N LEU A 135 -1.06 -21.01 -9.22
CA LEU A 135 -0.97 -21.82 -8.01
C LEU A 135 0.51 -22.11 -7.69
N THR A 136 0.92 -21.84 -6.45
CA THR A 136 2.28 -22.16 -5.97
C THR A 136 2.22 -23.00 -4.71
N SER A 137 3.29 -23.72 -4.42
CA SER A 137 3.43 -24.40 -3.11
C SER A 137 3.72 -23.36 -2.00
N ASN A 138 3.35 -23.68 -0.77
CA ASN A 138 3.51 -22.79 0.39
C ASN A 138 4.96 -22.37 0.68
N THR A 139 5.96 -23.08 0.14
CA THR A 139 7.38 -22.90 0.46
C THR A 139 8.18 -22.31 -0.72
N ASP A 140 7.57 -22.22 -1.91
CA ASP A 140 8.27 -21.77 -3.11
C ASP A 140 7.92 -20.33 -3.45
N GLU A 141 8.81 -19.41 -3.08
CA GLU A 141 8.73 -17.98 -3.43
C GLU A 141 9.42 -17.64 -4.76
N SER A 142 9.97 -18.61 -5.48
CA SER A 142 10.70 -18.38 -6.73
C SER A 142 9.80 -17.73 -7.77
N GLU A 143 8.55 -18.18 -7.86
CA GLU A 143 7.56 -17.64 -8.77
C GLU A 143 7.11 -16.22 -8.41
N ILE A 144 7.05 -15.91 -7.12
CA ILE A 144 6.78 -14.55 -6.64
C ILE A 144 7.95 -13.64 -7.04
N SER A 145 9.18 -14.05 -6.74
CA SER A 145 10.39 -13.29 -7.08
C SER A 145 10.57 -13.09 -8.60
N LYS A 146 10.18 -14.08 -9.40
CA LYS A 146 10.16 -13.99 -10.85
C LYS A 146 9.12 -12.99 -11.33
N ALA A 147 7.89 -13.11 -10.83
CA ALA A 147 6.79 -12.20 -11.19
C ALA A 147 7.12 -10.73 -10.88
N ILE A 148 7.77 -10.45 -9.74
CA ILE A 148 8.19 -9.10 -9.36
C ILE A 148 9.08 -8.47 -10.42
N LYS A 149 10.02 -9.22 -10.99
CA LYS A 149 10.96 -8.76 -12.01
C LYS A 149 10.33 -8.68 -13.40
N ASP A 150 9.67 -9.77 -13.82
CA ASP A 150 9.17 -9.93 -15.20
C ASP A 150 7.98 -9.00 -15.49
N LEU A 151 7.21 -8.61 -14.45
CA LEU A 151 6.00 -7.79 -14.60
C LEU A 151 6.17 -6.37 -14.03
N ASP A 152 7.39 -5.97 -13.69
CA ASP A 152 7.70 -4.64 -13.12
C ASP A 152 6.73 -4.25 -11.98
N ILE A 153 6.66 -5.10 -10.96
CA ILE A 153 5.69 -4.96 -9.86
C ILE A 153 6.07 -3.79 -8.95
N ASP A 154 5.19 -2.81 -8.84
CA ASP A 154 5.32 -1.67 -7.92
C ASP A 154 4.96 -2.04 -6.49
N LEU A 155 3.90 -2.85 -6.30
CA LEU A 155 3.33 -3.21 -5.01
C LEU A 155 2.94 -4.68 -4.98
N MET A 156 3.23 -5.35 -3.87
CA MET A 156 2.66 -6.65 -3.54
C MET A 156 1.61 -6.50 -2.44
N VAL A 157 0.45 -7.13 -2.61
CA VAL A 157 -0.68 -7.07 -1.67
C VAL A 157 -0.99 -8.46 -1.15
N LEU A 158 -0.92 -8.64 0.15
CA LEU A 158 -1.33 -9.86 0.85
C LEU A 158 -2.81 -9.73 1.21
N ALA A 159 -3.69 -10.13 0.27
CA ALA A 159 -5.14 -10.09 0.44
C ALA A 159 -5.63 -11.39 1.10
N ARG A 160 -5.43 -11.52 2.41
CA ARG A 160 -5.67 -12.75 3.18
C ARG A 160 -4.77 -13.91 2.74
N TYR A 161 -3.52 -13.61 2.46
CA TYR A 161 -2.50 -14.62 2.19
C TYR A 161 -1.96 -15.17 3.51
N MET A 162 -2.30 -16.42 3.81
CA MET A 162 -2.07 -17.03 5.13
C MET A 162 -0.70 -17.73 5.20
N GLN A 163 0.32 -17.14 4.59
CA GLN A 163 1.70 -17.60 4.64
C GLN A 163 2.62 -16.47 5.10
N VAL A 164 3.68 -16.82 5.81
CA VAL A 164 4.75 -15.89 6.19
C VAL A 164 5.75 -15.80 5.04
N LEU A 165 6.07 -14.58 4.62
CA LEU A 165 7.08 -14.34 3.60
C LEU A 165 8.49 -14.48 4.18
N SER A 166 9.43 -14.92 3.36
CA SER A 166 10.83 -14.97 3.77
C SER A 166 11.42 -13.58 4.02
N PRO A 167 12.39 -13.45 4.94
CA PRO A 167 13.10 -12.18 5.14
C PRO A 167 13.69 -11.62 3.85
N LYS A 168 14.21 -12.48 2.97
CA LYS A 168 14.77 -12.10 1.68
C LYS A 168 13.75 -11.42 0.77
N LEU A 169 12.53 -11.95 0.70
CA LEU A 169 11.45 -11.36 -0.11
C LEU A 169 10.98 -10.04 0.50
N CYS A 170 10.88 -9.97 1.83
CA CYS A 170 10.54 -8.72 2.53
C CYS A 170 11.58 -7.62 2.27
N GLU A 171 12.87 -7.95 2.29
CA GLU A 171 13.96 -7.01 1.99
C GLU A 171 13.94 -6.54 0.53
N GLN A 172 13.71 -7.45 -0.42
CA GLN A 172 13.61 -7.13 -1.86
C GLN A 172 12.48 -6.12 -2.15
N MET A 173 11.41 -6.19 -1.40
CA MET A 173 10.21 -5.37 -1.57
C MET A 173 9.96 -4.42 -0.40
N THR A 174 11.00 -4.00 0.30
CA THR A 174 10.88 -3.10 1.46
C THR A 174 10.05 -1.86 1.12
N GLY A 175 9.00 -1.58 1.92
CA GLY A 175 8.06 -0.48 1.73
C GLY A 175 7.11 -0.66 0.54
N ARG A 176 7.06 -1.86 -0.06
CA ARG A 176 6.22 -2.19 -1.22
C ARG A 176 5.44 -3.50 -1.04
N ILE A 177 5.17 -3.92 0.19
CA ILE A 177 4.28 -5.04 0.51
C ILE A 177 3.27 -4.54 1.52
N ILE A 178 1.99 -4.64 1.20
CA ILE A 178 0.88 -4.30 2.10
C ILE A 178 0.17 -5.59 2.51
N ASN A 179 0.01 -5.78 3.81
CA ASN A 179 -0.79 -6.86 4.39
C ASN A 179 -2.06 -6.31 5.04
N ILE A 180 -3.14 -7.09 5.00
CA ILE A 180 -4.31 -6.90 5.85
C ILE A 180 -4.29 -7.88 7.01
N HIS A 181 -4.14 -7.36 8.21
CA HIS A 181 -4.25 -8.12 9.44
C HIS A 181 -5.67 -7.99 10.01
N HIS A 182 -6.30 -9.11 10.31
CA HIS A 182 -7.70 -9.21 10.69
C HIS A 182 -7.93 -8.94 12.20
N SER A 183 -7.20 -7.98 12.75
CA SER A 183 -7.42 -7.41 14.08
C SER A 183 -6.90 -5.97 14.16
N PHE A 184 -7.28 -5.28 15.21
CA PHE A 184 -6.73 -3.97 15.55
C PHE A 184 -5.37 -4.17 16.24
N LEU A 185 -4.28 -4.00 15.48
CA LEU A 185 -2.93 -4.10 16.03
C LEU A 185 -2.64 -2.97 17.05
N PRO A 186 -1.92 -3.27 18.12
CA PRO A 186 -1.15 -4.49 18.43
C PRO A 186 -1.92 -5.59 19.14
N GLY A 187 -3.25 -5.54 19.18
CA GLY A 187 -4.08 -6.55 19.85
C GLY A 187 -4.29 -7.82 18.99
N PHE A 188 -4.57 -8.95 19.64
CA PHE A 188 -4.99 -10.23 19.03
C PHE A 188 -4.08 -10.72 17.90
N LYS A 189 -2.81 -10.93 18.18
CA LYS A 189 -1.88 -11.61 17.27
C LYS A 189 -2.20 -13.11 17.20
N GLY A 190 -1.96 -13.72 16.04
CA GLY A 190 -2.10 -15.16 15.83
C GLY A 190 -3.43 -15.59 15.21
N ALA A 191 -3.78 -16.87 15.38
CA ALA A 191 -4.91 -17.51 14.70
C ALA A 191 -6.26 -17.22 15.35
N LYS A 192 -7.33 -17.17 14.53
CA LYS A 192 -8.74 -17.02 14.96
C LYS A 192 -9.03 -15.82 15.87
N PRO A 193 -8.61 -14.59 15.52
CA PRO A 193 -8.74 -13.43 16.41
C PRO A 193 -10.20 -13.10 16.76
N TYR A 194 -11.17 -13.35 15.88
CA TYR A 194 -12.59 -13.12 16.18
C TYR A 194 -13.14 -14.08 17.25
N HIS A 195 -12.67 -15.32 17.32
CA HIS A 195 -13.03 -16.24 18.41
C HIS A 195 -12.40 -15.77 19.73
N GLN A 196 -11.13 -15.37 19.70
CA GLN A 196 -10.47 -14.80 20.89
C GLN A 196 -11.19 -13.53 21.37
N ALA A 197 -11.62 -12.67 20.43
CA ALA A 197 -12.38 -11.46 20.71
C ALA A 197 -13.73 -11.76 21.40
N TYR A 198 -14.45 -12.77 20.91
CA TYR A 198 -15.70 -13.24 21.49
C TYR A 198 -15.50 -13.77 22.92
N GLU A 199 -14.55 -14.70 23.10
CA GLU A 199 -14.24 -15.29 24.41
C GLU A 199 -13.84 -14.25 25.45
N ARG A 200 -13.11 -13.21 25.05
CA ARG A 200 -12.73 -12.10 25.93
C ARG A 200 -13.83 -11.06 26.11
N GLY A 201 -14.94 -11.17 25.40
CA GLY A 201 -16.06 -10.25 25.50
C GLY A 201 -15.71 -8.81 25.11
N VAL A 202 -14.86 -8.62 24.09
CA VAL A 202 -14.45 -7.29 23.62
C VAL A 202 -15.64 -6.48 23.13
N LYS A 203 -15.51 -5.17 23.14
CA LYS A 203 -16.54 -4.22 22.69
C LYS A 203 -16.20 -3.55 21.37
N VAL A 204 -15.02 -3.83 20.83
CA VAL A 204 -14.53 -3.30 19.56
C VAL A 204 -13.75 -4.39 18.84
N ILE A 205 -14.01 -4.55 17.54
CA ILE A 205 -13.19 -5.34 16.61
C ILE A 205 -12.71 -4.45 15.48
N GLY A 206 -11.68 -4.87 14.76
CA GLY A 206 -11.14 -4.07 13.64
C GLY A 206 -10.19 -4.84 12.76
N ALA A 207 -9.60 -4.12 11.82
CA ALA A 207 -8.54 -4.61 10.95
C ALA A 207 -7.45 -3.55 10.76
N THR A 208 -6.26 -4.00 10.40
CA THR A 208 -5.09 -3.15 10.20
C THR A 208 -4.43 -3.47 8.85
N ALA A 209 -4.29 -2.46 7.99
CA ALA A 209 -3.39 -2.53 6.84
C ALA A 209 -2.03 -1.94 7.23
N HIS A 210 -0.96 -2.67 6.98
CA HIS A 210 0.40 -2.26 7.34
C HIS A 210 1.40 -2.72 6.29
N PHE A 211 2.55 -2.08 6.24
CA PHE A 211 3.67 -2.59 5.46
C PHE A 211 4.22 -3.87 6.10
N VAL A 212 4.62 -4.82 5.26
CA VAL A 212 5.24 -6.06 5.73
C VAL A 212 6.74 -5.84 5.92
N THR A 213 7.24 -6.34 7.04
CA THR A 213 8.67 -6.42 7.38
C THR A 213 9.05 -7.87 7.67
N LYS A 214 10.31 -8.13 7.98
CA LYS A 214 10.76 -9.47 8.42
C LYS A 214 10.11 -9.91 9.73
N ASP A 215 9.67 -8.96 10.55
CA ASP A 215 9.02 -9.22 11.83
C ASP A 215 7.50 -9.26 11.61
N LEU A 216 6.88 -10.38 11.98
CA LEU A 216 5.47 -10.66 11.70
C LEU A 216 4.56 -9.62 12.39
N ASP A 217 3.69 -8.98 11.59
CA ASP A 217 2.69 -7.99 12.02
C ASP A 217 3.26 -6.78 12.79
N GLU A 218 4.57 -6.47 12.62
CA GLU A 218 5.26 -5.38 13.30
C GLU A 218 5.58 -4.17 12.38
N GLY A 219 5.21 -4.27 11.11
CA GLY A 219 5.53 -3.22 10.13
C GLY A 219 4.68 -1.95 10.30
N PRO A 220 5.11 -0.82 9.70
CA PRO A 220 4.44 0.47 9.79
C PRO A 220 2.97 0.40 9.37
N ILE A 221 2.09 0.90 10.24
CA ILE A 221 0.63 0.91 10.03
C ILE A 221 0.27 1.97 8.99
N ILE A 222 -0.53 1.59 7.98
CA ILE A 222 -1.04 2.49 6.95
C ILE A 222 -2.45 2.97 7.30
N GLY A 223 -3.30 2.05 7.75
CA GLY A 223 -4.67 2.38 8.09
C GLY A 223 -5.28 1.33 8.99
N GLN A 224 -6.21 1.78 9.81
CA GLN A 224 -6.99 0.94 10.72
C GLN A 224 -8.44 1.41 10.69
N ASP A 225 -9.35 0.46 10.87
CA ASP A 225 -10.76 0.76 11.10
C ASP A 225 -11.29 -0.20 12.15
N VAL A 226 -12.27 0.26 12.91
CA VAL A 226 -12.87 -0.47 14.03
C VAL A 226 -14.38 -0.33 14.01
N THR A 227 -15.06 -1.30 14.60
CA THR A 227 -16.52 -1.21 14.84
C THR A 227 -16.87 -1.70 16.24
N HIS A 228 -17.91 -1.11 16.81
CA HIS A 228 -18.43 -1.55 18.09
C HIS A 228 -19.23 -2.83 17.94
N VAL A 229 -19.07 -3.73 18.91
CA VAL A 229 -19.80 -5.00 19.04
C VAL A 229 -20.37 -5.15 20.43
N THR A 230 -21.36 -6.02 20.58
CA THR A 230 -22.03 -6.26 21.86
C THR A 230 -21.89 -7.70 22.28
N HIS A 231 -22.37 -8.03 23.47
CA HIS A 231 -22.45 -9.40 23.96
C HIS A 231 -23.41 -10.30 23.14
N ALA A 232 -24.31 -9.68 22.37
CA ALA A 232 -25.25 -10.38 21.51
C ALA A 232 -24.67 -10.70 20.11
N THR A 233 -23.49 -10.17 19.77
CA THR A 233 -22.83 -10.41 18.48
C THR A 233 -22.17 -11.79 18.51
N SER A 234 -22.65 -12.73 17.70
CA SER A 234 -22.11 -14.10 17.64
C SER A 234 -20.70 -14.13 17.00
N PRO A 235 -19.93 -15.21 17.16
CA PRO A 235 -18.65 -15.38 16.45
C PRO A 235 -18.77 -15.26 14.93
N ASP A 236 -19.84 -15.79 14.34
CA ASP A 236 -20.10 -15.73 12.89
C ASP A 236 -20.41 -14.30 12.44
N ASP A 237 -21.17 -13.53 13.24
CA ASP A 237 -21.41 -12.12 12.99
C ASP A 237 -20.11 -11.31 13.09
N LEU A 238 -19.25 -11.60 14.08
CA LEU A 238 -17.93 -10.96 14.21
C LEU A 238 -17.07 -11.20 12.98
N ILE A 239 -17.09 -12.43 12.42
CA ILE A 239 -16.38 -12.75 11.18
C ILE A 239 -16.96 -11.97 9.99
N ALA A 240 -18.29 -11.88 9.86
CA ALA A 240 -18.94 -11.16 8.77
C ALA A 240 -18.60 -9.66 8.83
N ILE A 241 -18.74 -9.03 10.01
CA ILE A 241 -18.36 -7.63 10.26
C ILE A 241 -16.87 -7.42 9.97
N GLY A 242 -16.02 -8.33 10.42
CA GLY A 242 -14.59 -8.28 10.20
C GLY A 242 -14.21 -8.27 8.72
N ARG A 243 -14.82 -9.12 7.90
CA ARG A 243 -14.61 -9.15 6.45
C ARG A 243 -14.92 -7.80 5.79
N ASP A 244 -15.97 -7.12 6.23
CA ASP A 244 -16.32 -5.79 5.73
C ASP A 244 -15.29 -4.73 6.07
N ILE A 245 -14.74 -4.77 7.28
CA ILE A 245 -13.68 -3.87 7.70
C ILE A 245 -12.40 -4.16 6.93
N GLU A 246 -11.99 -5.43 6.86
CA GLU A 246 -10.77 -5.88 6.17
C GLU A 246 -10.72 -5.41 4.72
N ARG A 247 -11.79 -5.61 3.93
CA ARG A 247 -11.82 -5.19 2.52
C ARG A 247 -11.68 -3.69 2.36
N ARG A 248 -12.38 -2.87 3.18
CA ARG A 248 -12.31 -1.40 3.12
C ARG A 248 -10.94 -0.86 3.51
N VAL A 249 -10.37 -1.40 4.58
CA VAL A 249 -9.05 -0.96 5.08
C VAL A 249 -7.96 -1.31 4.07
N LEU A 250 -8.00 -2.50 3.47
CA LEU A 250 -7.03 -2.91 2.47
C LEU A 250 -7.13 -2.08 1.20
N SER A 251 -8.33 -1.94 0.63
CA SER A 251 -8.50 -1.19 -0.61
C SER A 251 -8.13 0.28 -0.46
N LYS A 252 -8.45 0.90 0.69
CA LYS A 252 -8.00 2.26 1.02
C LYS A 252 -6.47 2.36 1.09
N ALA A 253 -5.80 1.42 1.74
CA ALA A 253 -4.34 1.40 1.84
C ALA A 253 -3.67 1.24 0.46
N VAL A 254 -4.20 0.35 -0.39
CA VAL A 254 -3.72 0.16 -1.76
C VAL A 254 -3.94 1.43 -2.60
N LYS A 255 -5.07 2.11 -2.46
CA LYS A 255 -5.36 3.37 -3.15
C LYS A 255 -4.36 4.46 -2.75
N LEU A 256 -4.15 4.66 -1.45
CA LEU A 256 -3.18 5.62 -0.93
C LEU A 256 -1.76 5.37 -1.47
N PHE A 257 -1.36 4.09 -1.55
CA PHE A 257 -0.08 3.73 -2.16
C PHE A 257 -0.04 4.05 -3.66
N ALA A 258 -1.08 3.67 -4.40
CA ALA A 258 -1.16 3.91 -5.84
C ALA A 258 -1.17 5.40 -6.20
N GLU A 259 -1.65 6.26 -5.31
CA GLU A 259 -1.68 7.71 -5.45
C GLU A 259 -0.42 8.42 -4.88
N ASP A 260 0.60 7.66 -4.43
CA ASP A 260 1.82 8.15 -3.75
C ASP A 260 1.52 9.07 -2.56
N ARG A 261 0.55 8.68 -1.73
CA ARG A 261 0.11 9.41 -0.54
C ARG A 261 0.69 8.88 0.77
N ILE A 262 1.50 7.81 0.72
CA ILE A 262 2.09 7.17 1.90
C ILE A 262 3.59 7.43 1.93
N PHE A 263 4.06 8.01 3.02
CA PHE A 263 5.47 8.16 3.31
C PHE A 263 5.83 7.39 4.57
N GLN A 264 6.79 6.50 4.45
CA GLN A 264 7.32 5.77 5.61
C GLN A 264 8.42 6.57 6.27
N VAL A 265 8.25 6.85 7.57
CA VAL A 265 9.23 7.55 8.41
C VAL A 265 9.50 6.71 9.65
N ALA A 266 10.69 6.10 9.72
CA ALA A 266 11.03 5.09 10.72
C ALA A 266 9.97 3.96 10.73
N ASN A 267 9.35 3.65 11.87
CA ASN A 267 8.31 2.63 12.00
C ASN A 267 6.88 3.22 11.97
N ARG A 268 6.69 4.35 11.31
CA ARG A 268 5.38 5.01 11.17
C ARG A 268 5.14 5.40 9.71
N THR A 269 3.90 5.75 9.39
CA THR A 269 3.53 6.33 8.09
C THR A 269 2.97 7.74 8.27
N ILE A 270 3.28 8.62 7.31
CA ILE A 270 2.60 9.90 7.10
C ILE A 270 1.70 9.72 5.89
N ILE A 271 0.44 10.06 6.04
CA ILE A 271 -0.60 9.87 5.01
C ILE A 271 -1.14 11.25 4.59
N PHE A 272 -1.16 11.48 3.26
CA PHE A 272 -1.71 12.69 2.66
C PHE A 272 -3.05 12.44 1.98
#